data_5a045f153ac1e39fbb01ccb38d165333
#
_entry.id   5a045f153ac1e39fbb01ccb38d165333
#
_cell.length_a   1.000
_cell.length_b   1.000
_cell.length_c   1.000
_cell.angle_alpha   90.00
_cell.angle_beta   90.00
_cell.angle_gamma   90.00
#
_symmetry.space_group_name_H-M   'P 1'
#
loop_
_entity.id
_entity.type
_entity.pdbx_description
1 polymer ?
#
loop_
_entity_poly.entity_id
_entity_poly.type
_entity_poly.pdbx_seq_one_letter_code
_entity_poly.pdbx_strand_id
1 'polypeptide(L)'
;MLEQFKVSHDDAEFVQGDDLRKTAAGIFEKLGVPADDALLAADVLVLADLRGVDSHGVSNMLKSYITGYKEGSINPRPNWKVIRETPSTATIDSDRGLGTIVTPKAMEIAIQKAKNVGMGMVTIGNARHLGMASYHAMLALEHDMIGICMTSCPPQVLPTFGAEPRLGTNPIAIAVPAKDQPPFVFDVATSSVAVNKIRIAARLGAEIPGGWMATEDGTPIMEAGLAPEKFTLLPLGADREGGSHKGYGFSCMVDILAGVLTGFGYGAVPGRPNFGHMVAAYSIEAFTDVEPFKVEMDE
;
A
#
# COMPACT_ATOMS: atom_id res chain seq x y z
N MET A 1 -1.80 9.37 -13.47
CA MET A 1 -0.83 10.41 -13.05
C MET A 1 -1.30 11.77 -13.55
N LEU A 2 -1.01 12.88 -12.83
CA LEU A 2 -1.28 14.22 -13.34
C LEU A 2 -0.37 14.52 -14.54
N GLU A 3 -0.86 15.27 -15.54
CA GLU A 3 -0.11 15.55 -16.77
C GLU A 3 1.25 16.17 -16.50
N GLN A 4 1.36 17.09 -15.53
CA GLN A 4 2.62 17.75 -15.18
C GLN A 4 3.69 16.81 -14.60
N PHE A 5 3.36 15.57 -14.27
CA PHE A 5 4.30 14.56 -13.77
C PHE A 5 4.67 13.53 -14.83
N LYS A 6 4.09 13.61 -16.02
CA LYS A 6 4.45 12.72 -17.12
C LYS A 6 5.76 13.20 -17.75
N VAL A 7 6.64 12.26 -18.01
CA VAL A 7 7.81 12.48 -18.85
C VAL A 7 7.33 12.54 -20.30
N SER A 8 7.80 13.48 -21.10
CA SER A 8 7.48 13.53 -22.53
C SER A 8 7.97 12.26 -23.22
N HIS A 9 7.28 11.83 -24.27
CA HIS A 9 7.69 10.64 -25.02
C HIS A 9 9.11 10.76 -25.57
N ASP A 10 9.53 11.97 -25.92
CA ASP A 10 10.86 12.26 -26.51
C ASP A 10 11.98 12.21 -25.45
N ASP A 11 11.65 12.45 -24.18
CA ASP A 11 12.58 12.40 -23.05
C ASP A 11 12.53 11.07 -22.28
N ALA A 12 11.58 10.19 -22.63
CA ALA A 12 11.38 8.92 -21.94
C ALA A 12 12.33 7.84 -22.47
N GLU A 13 13.05 7.19 -21.55
CA GLU A 13 13.77 5.96 -21.86
C GLU A 13 12.91 4.76 -21.45
N PHE A 14 12.65 3.87 -22.42
CA PHE A 14 11.86 2.67 -22.19
C PHE A 14 12.77 1.48 -21.89
N VAL A 15 12.46 0.78 -20.79
CA VAL A 15 13.14 -0.45 -20.40
C VAL A 15 12.15 -1.62 -20.42
N GLN A 16 12.64 -2.82 -20.75
CA GLN A 16 11.81 -4.01 -20.71
C GLN A 16 11.49 -4.36 -19.25
N GLY A 17 10.20 -4.61 -18.96
CA GLY A 17 9.73 -4.90 -17.59
C GLY A 17 10.44 -6.13 -16.99
N ASP A 18 10.70 -7.16 -17.77
CA ASP A 18 11.40 -8.37 -17.30
C ASP A 18 12.87 -8.10 -16.94
N ASP A 19 13.54 -7.25 -17.68
CA ASP A 19 14.94 -6.88 -17.39
C ASP A 19 15.01 -6.00 -16.15
N LEU A 20 14.06 -5.07 -15.98
CA LEU A 20 13.93 -4.27 -14.76
C LEU A 20 13.65 -5.15 -13.54
N ARG A 21 12.77 -6.16 -13.69
CA ARG A 21 12.44 -7.12 -12.63
C ARG A 21 13.66 -7.93 -12.22
N LYS A 22 14.40 -8.49 -13.17
CA LYS A 22 15.66 -9.23 -12.91
C LYS A 22 16.71 -8.35 -12.24
N THR A 23 16.86 -7.10 -12.70
CA THR A 23 17.81 -6.15 -12.13
C THR A 23 17.47 -5.80 -10.69
N ALA A 24 16.20 -5.47 -10.41
CA ALA A 24 15.72 -5.17 -9.06
C ALA A 24 15.87 -6.39 -8.13
N ALA A 25 15.53 -7.59 -8.59
CA ALA A 25 15.73 -8.83 -7.84
C ALA A 25 17.21 -9.06 -7.50
N GLY A 26 18.12 -8.92 -8.48
CA GLY A 26 19.55 -9.03 -8.25
C GLY A 26 20.11 -8.01 -7.23
N ILE A 27 19.49 -6.83 -7.12
CA ILE A 27 19.82 -5.86 -6.07
C ILE A 27 19.37 -6.37 -4.70
N PHE A 28 18.14 -6.88 -4.57
CA PHE A 28 17.65 -7.47 -3.32
C PHE A 28 18.50 -8.68 -2.87
N GLU A 29 18.90 -9.55 -3.79
CA GLU A 29 19.78 -10.68 -3.49
C GLU A 29 21.13 -10.22 -2.92
N LYS A 30 21.73 -9.15 -3.50
CA LYS A 30 22.97 -8.56 -2.98
C LYS A 30 22.81 -7.97 -1.57
N LEU A 31 21.58 -7.67 -1.16
CA LEU A 31 21.27 -7.22 0.21
C LEU A 31 20.98 -8.40 1.15
N GLY A 32 21.11 -9.64 0.70
CA GLY A 32 20.93 -10.85 1.47
C GLY A 32 19.52 -11.45 1.44
N VAL A 33 18.62 -10.91 0.62
CA VAL A 33 17.26 -11.46 0.43
C VAL A 33 17.35 -12.76 -0.36
N PRO A 34 16.63 -13.85 0.02
CA PRO A 34 16.54 -15.08 -0.77
C PRO A 34 16.00 -14.84 -2.17
N ALA A 35 16.45 -15.59 -3.17
CA ALA A 35 16.15 -15.38 -4.59
C ALA A 35 14.63 -15.28 -4.90
N ASP A 36 13.83 -16.21 -4.38
CA ASP A 36 12.38 -16.22 -4.59
C ASP A 36 11.71 -14.97 -3.98
N ASP A 37 12.14 -14.58 -2.77
CA ASP A 37 11.64 -13.38 -2.09
C ASP A 37 12.12 -12.09 -2.79
N ALA A 38 13.32 -12.10 -3.35
CA ALA A 38 13.86 -10.98 -4.13
C ALA A 38 13.07 -10.78 -5.43
N LEU A 39 12.75 -11.88 -6.13
CA LEU A 39 11.92 -11.83 -7.33
C LEU A 39 10.50 -11.32 -7.01
N LEU A 40 9.89 -11.82 -5.95
CA LEU A 40 8.57 -11.36 -5.49
C LEU A 40 8.57 -9.86 -5.14
N ALA A 41 9.58 -9.38 -4.40
CA ALA A 41 9.69 -7.97 -4.07
C ALA A 41 9.88 -7.09 -5.31
N ALA A 42 10.66 -7.56 -6.28
CA ALA A 42 10.88 -6.86 -7.55
C ALA A 42 9.59 -6.83 -8.39
N ASP A 43 8.82 -7.91 -8.42
CA ASP A 43 7.57 -8.00 -9.15
C ASP A 43 6.54 -6.97 -8.66
N VAL A 44 6.38 -6.81 -7.35
CA VAL A 44 5.50 -5.77 -6.75
C VAL A 44 5.87 -4.37 -7.25
N LEU A 45 7.17 -4.05 -7.31
CA LEU A 45 7.64 -2.75 -7.76
C LEU A 45 7.44 -2.53 -9.26
N VAL A 46 7.78 -3.52 -10.07
CA VAL A 46 7.64 -3.42 -11.53
C VAL A 46 6.18 -3.40 -11.95
N LEU A 47 5.30 -4.18 -11.28
CA LEU A 47 3.87 -4.11 -11.58
C LEU A 47 3.29 -2.73 -11.21
N ALA A 48 3.79 -2.08 -10.16
CA ALA A 48 3.40 -0.70 -9.85
C ALA A 48 3.76 0.26 -10.99
N ASP A 49 4.97 0.16 -11.56
CA ASP A 49 5.38 0.96 -12.72
C ASP A 49 4.51 0.65 -13.95
N LEU A 50 4.29 -0.63 -14.28
CA LEU A 50 3.45 -1.05 -15.41
C LEU A 50 1.99 -0.58 -15.30
N ARG A 51 1.49 -0.39 -14.09
CA ARG A 51 0.15 0.14 -13.83
C ARG A 51 0.11 1.67 -13.69
N GLY A 52 1.22 2.37 -13.91
CA GLY A 52 1.29 3.83 -13.77
C GLY A 52 1.20 4.32 -12.33
N VAL A 53 1.55 3.48 -11.35
CA VAL A 53 1.61 3.82 -9.93
C VAL A 53 3.06 4.14 -9.54
N ASP A 54 3.67 5.11 -10.25
CA ASP A 54 5.10 5.46 -10.14
C ASP A 54 5.54 5.83 -8.73
N SER A 55 4.60 6.32 -7.90
CA SER A 55 4.87 6.61 -6.48
C SER A 55 5.34 5.39 -5.69
N HIS A 56 5.03 4.17 -6.16
CA HIS A 56 5.35 2.90 -5.52
C HIS A 56 6.18 1.96 -6.40
N GLY A 57 6.64 2.44 -7.55
CA GLY A 57 7.50 1.71 -8.48
C GLY A 57 8.98 1.71 -8.10
N VAL A 58 9.78 1.11 -8.97
CA VAL A 58 11.22 0.90 -8.76
C VAL A 58 11.94 2.21 -8.45
N SER A 59 11.70 3.27 -9.24
CA SER A 59 12.42 4.54 -9.13
C SER A 59 12.22 5.25 -7.80
N ASN A 60 11.07 5.07 -7.16
CA ASN A 60 10.73 5.74 -5.90
C ASN A 60 10.98 4.86 -4.66
N MET A 61 10.81 3.53 -4.78
CA MET A 61 10.83 2.67 -3.60
C MET A 61 12.13 1.91 -3.40
N LEU A 62 12.80 1.47 -4.48
CA LEU A 62 13.98 0.60 -4.35
C LEU A 62 15.09 1.23 -3.51
N LYS A 63 15.38 2.53 -3.71
CA LYS A 63 16.39 3.24 -2.92
C LYS A 63 16.07 3.24 -1.42
N SER A 64 14.82 3.45 -1.05
CA SER A 64 14.37 3.43 0.35
C SER A 64 14.54 2.04 0.98
N TYR A 65 14.24 0.99 0.21
CA TYR A 65 14.43 -0.39 0.68
C TYR A 65 15.90 -0.74 0.83
N ILE A 66 16.78 -0.35 -0.12
CA ILE A 66 18.23 -0.50 0.00
C ILE A 66 18.73 0.15 1.29
N THR A 67 18.30 1.36 1.58
CA THR A 67 18.66 2.07 2.82
C THR A 67 18.19 1.29 4.04
N GLY A 68 16.92 0.85 4.08
CA GLY A 68 16.36 0.09 5.19
C GLY A 68 17.08 -1.23 5.47
N TYR A 69 17.50 -1.95 4.42
CA TYR A 69 18.31 -3.17 4.57
C TYR A 69 19.72 -2.86 5.12
N LYS A 70 20.38 -1.84 4.60
CA LYS A 70 21.72 -1.44 5.05
C LYS A 70 21.76 -0.96 6.50
N GLU A 71 20.70 -0.27 6.93
CA GLU A 71 20.57 0.22 8.31
C GLU A 71 20.01 -0.83 9.28
N GLY A 72 19.62 -2.00 8.78
CA GLY A 72 19.07 -3.10 9.58
C GLY A 72 17.64 -2.83 10.08
N SER A 73 16.96 -1.81 9.55
CA SER A 73 15.54 -1.55 9.85
C SER A 73 14.60 -2.52 9.13
N ILE A 74 15.05 -3.12 8.02
CA ILE A 74 14.38 -4.22 7.30
C ILE A 74 15.22 -5.49 7.47
N ASN A 75 14.57 -6.59 7.84
CA ASN A 75 15.22 -7.89 7.93
C ASN A 75 15.22 -8.59 6.56
N PRO A 76 16.39 -8.89 5.95
CA PRO A 76 16.44 -9.54 4.63
C PRO A 76 16.03 -11.03 4.66
N ARG A 77 16.03 -11.65 5.85
CA ARG A 77 15.65 -13.06 6.06
C ARG A 77 14.70 -13.19 7.24
N PRO A 78 13.48 -12.59 7.15
CA PRO A 78 12.59 -12.58 8.29
C PRO A 78 12.12 -13.99 8.66
N ASN A 79 12.19 -14.31 9.93
CA ASN A 79 11.61 -15.53 10.50
C ASN A 79 10.15 -15.23 10.90
N TRP A 80 9.35 -14.81 9.91
CA TRP A 80 7.95 -14.49 10.15
C TRP A 80 7.15 -15.70 10.64
N LYS A 81 6.16 -15.48 11.51
CA LYS A 81 5.40 -16.54 12.16
C LYS A 81 3.93 -16.20 12.27
N VAL A 82 3.09 -17.20 12.07
CA VAL A 82 1.69 -17.12 12.52
C VAL A 82 1.70 -17.26 14.04
N ILE A 83 1.31 -16.20 14.75
CA ILE A 83 1.30 -16.14 16.22
C ILE A 83 -0.10 -16.37 16.83
N ARG A 84 -1.14 -16.26 16.01
CA ARG A 84 -2.52 -16.56 16.36
C ARG A 84 -3.27 -17.04 15.13
N GLU A 85 -4.15 -18.00 15.29
CA GLU A 85 -4.89 -18.60 14.18
C GLU A 85 -6.27 -19.09 14.62
N THR A 86 -7.26 -18.93 13.74
CA THR A 86 -8.59 -19.54 13.80
C THR A 86 -8.95 -20.09 12.41
N PRO A 87 -10.07 -20.78 12.22
CA PRO A 87 -10.46 -21.22 10.88
C PRO A 87 -10.50 -20.11 9.83
N SER A 88 -10.96 -18.91 10.17
CA SER A 88 -11.11 -17.77 9.24
C SER A 88 -10.08 -16.66 9.40
N THR A 89 -9.26 -16.65 10.46
CA THR A 89 -8.32 -15.56 10.71
C THR A 89 -6.91 -16.05 11.04
N ALA A 90 -5.91 -15.21 10.80
CA ALA A 90 -4.56 -15.38 11.33
C ALA A 90 -3.93 -14.03 11.68
N THR A 91 -2.96 -14.05 12.58
CA THR A 91 -2.09 -12.89 12.89
C THR A 91 -0.64 -13.32 12.72
N ILE A 92 0.12 -12.53 11.97
CA ILE A 92 1.53 -12.77 11.66
C ILE A 92 2.40 -11.74 12.38
N ASP A 93 3.47 -12.19 13.04
CA ASP A 93 4.64 -11.37 13.32
C ASP A 93 5.57 -11.45 12.12
N SER A 94 5.80 -10.32 11.45
CA SER A 94 6.59 -10.22 10.23
C SER A 94 8.11 -10.23 10.48
N ASP A 95 8.58 -10.10 11.71
CA ASP A 95 10.01 -10.01 12.06
C ASP A 95 10.74 -8.91 11.27
N ARG A 96 10.11 -7.75 11.10
CA ARG A 96 10.61 -6.63 10.30
C ARG A 96 10.83 -6.98 8.82
N GLY A 97 10.15 -7.98 8.31
CA GLY A 97 10.17 -8.34 6.91
C GLY A 97 9.56 -7.24 6.03
N LEU A 98 10.09 -7.09 4.82
CA LEU A 98 9.53 -6.20 3.83
C LEU A 98 8.11 -6.66 3.45
N GLY A 99 7.15 -5.75 3.47
CA GLY A 99 5.75 -6.07 3.20
C GLY A 99 5.51 -6.58 1.78
N THR A 100 6.32 -6.17 0.80
CA THR A 100 6.27 -6.73 -0.57
C THR A 100 6.56 -8.23 -0.62
N ILE A 101 7.17 -8.80 0.44
CA ILE A 101 7.49 -10.23 0.56
C ILE A 101 6.48 -10.96 1.46
N VAL A 102 6.18 -10.39 2.63
CA VAL A 102 5.37 -11.09 3.63
C VAL A 102 3.87 -10.98 3.32
N THR A 103 3.40 -9.86 2.76
CA THR A 103 1.97 -9.65 2.50
C THR A 103 1.39 -10.58 1.43
N PRO A 104 2.08 -10.90 0.30
CA PRO A 104 1.60 -11.92 -0.63
C PRO A 104 1.41 -13.30 0.03
N LYS A 105 2.36 -13.70 0.87
CA LYS A 105 2.29 -14.96 1.63
C LYS A 105 1.13 -14.97 2.63
N ALA A 106 0.83 -13.82 3.24
CA ALA A 106 -0.33 -13.66 4.10
C ALA A 106 -1.66 -13.71 3.32
N MET A 107 -1.70 -13.14 2.11
CA MET A 107 -2.88 -13.24 1.23
C MET A 107 -3.14 -14.69 0.82
N GLU A 108 -2.10 -15.48 0.53
CA GLU A 108 -2.25 -16.91 0.26
C GLU A 108 -2.92 -17.64 1.44
N ILE A 109 -2.50 -17.33 2.68
CA ILE A 109 -3.17 -17.88 3.89
C ILE A 109 -4.64 -17.44 3.95
N ALA A 110 -4.96 -16.17 3.64
CA ALA A 110 -6.33 -15.69 3.63
C ALA A 110 -7.17 -16.40 2.56
N ILE A 111 -6.63 -16.62 1.37
CA ILE A 111 -7.26 -17.36 0.27
C ILE A 111 -7.55 -18.82 0.69
N GLN A 112 -6.60 -19.51 1.30
CA GLN A 112 -6.80 -20.88 1.76
C GLN A 112 -7.90 -20.98 2.84
N LYS A 113 -7.94 -20.00 3.75
CA LYS A 113 -9.04 -19.91 4.74
C LYS A 113 -10.38 -19.65 4.05
N ALA A 114 -10.42 -18.75 3.08
CA ALA A 114 -11.64 -18.45 2.32
C ALA A 114 -12.17 -19.65 1.55
N LYS A 115 -11.29 -20.47 0.96
CA LYS A 115 -11.67 -21.77 0.35
C LYS A 115 -12.35 -22.73 1.34
N ASN A 116 -11.92 -22.69 2.61
CA ASN A 116 -12.42 -23.64 3.61
C ASN A 116 -13.70 -23.17 4.30
N VAL A 117 -13.87 -21.87 4.56
CA VAL A 117 -14.95 -21.34 5.40
C VAL A 117 -15.65 -20.10 4.83
N GLY A 118 -15.41 -19.79 3.53
CA GLY A 118 -16.07 -18.70 2.79
C GLY A 118 -15.36 -17.35 2.90
N MET A 119 -14.56 -17.11 3.92
CA MET A 119 -13.76 -15.89 4.05
C MET A 119 -12.49 -16.13 4.87
N GLY A 120 -11.43 -15.40 4.56
CA GLY A 120 -10.20 -15.42 5.32
C GLY A 120 -9.66 -14.01 5.53
N MET A 121 -9.12 -13.74 6.72
CA MET A 121 -8.50 -12.46 7.05
C MET A 121 -7.18 -12.70 7.80
N VAL A 122 -6.12 -12.02 7.37
CA VAL A 122 -4.81 -12.10 8.02
C VAL A 122 -4.33 -10.69 8.35
N THR A 123 -3.95 -10.48 9.61
CA THR A 123 -3.27 -9.27 10.08
C THR A 123 -1.78 -9.53 10.20
N ILE A 124 -0.96 -8.52 9.89
CA ILE A 124 0.49 -8.61 9.87
C ILE A 124 1.05 -7.44 10.68
N GLY A 125 1.70 -7.74 11.79
CA GLY A 125 2.37 -6.73 12.61
C GLY A 125 3.89 -6.79 12.51
N ASN A 126 4.58 -5.81 13.09
CA ASN A 126 6.03 -5.69 13.05
C ASN A 126 6.58 -5.74 11.61
N ALA A 127 5.83 -5.17 10.68
CA ALA A 127 6.13 -5.22 9.25
C ALA A 127 6.89 -3.98 8.75
N ARG A 128 7.22 -3.99 7.47
CA ARG A 128 7.77 -2.86 6.71
C ARG A 128 6.92 -2.63 5.46
N HIS A 129 7.16 -1.53 4.76
CA HIS A 129 6.36 -1.05 3.63
C HIS A 129 6.01 -2.16 2.62
N LEU A 130 4.74 -2.20 2.16
CA LEU A 130 4.25 -3.29 1.30
C LEU A 130 4.23 -2.97 -0.21
N GLY A 131 4.68 -1.78 -0.61
CA GLY A 131 4.56 -1.35 -2.00
C GLY A 131 3.15 -0.90 -2.35
N MET A 132 2.66 -1.28 -3.52
CA MET A 132 1.31 -1.00 -4.01
C MET A 132 0.29 -1.96 -3.37
N ALA A 133 -0.71 -1.43 -2.68
CA ALA A 133 -1.66 -2.24 -1.93
C ALA A 133 -2.54 -3.14 -2.84
N SER A 134 -2.92 -2.64 -4.01
CA SER A 134 -3.70 -3.40 -4.98
C SER A 134 -2.98 -4.65 -5.51
N TYR A 135 -1.64 -4.69 -5.53
CA TYR A 135 -0.91 -5.92 -5.87
C TYR A 135 -1.41 -7.11 -5.03
N HIS A 136 -1.47 -6.90 -3.72
CA HIS A 136 -1.85 -7.95 -2.77
C HIS A 136 -3.32 -8.31 -2.86
N ALA A 137 -4.20 -7.32 -3.08
CA ALA A 137 -5.63 -7.56 -3.27
C ALA A 137 -5.90 -8.37 -4.55
N MET A 138 -5.20 -8.08 -5.64
CA MET A 138 -5.36 -8.77 -6.92
C MET A 138 -5.01 -10.27 -6.87
N LEU A 139 -4.20 -10.73 -5.91
CA LEU A 139 -3.86 -12.16 -5.79
C LEU A 139 -5.10 -13.05 -5.56
N ALA A 140 -6.19 -12.49 -5.02
CA ALA A 140 -7.44 -13.22 -4.81
C ALA A 140 -8.22 -13.46 -6.11
N LEU A 141 -7.97 -12.67 -7.17
CA LEU A 141 -8.71 -12.72 -8.43
C LEU A 141 -8.58 -14.06 -9.14
N GLU A 142 -7.40 -14.70 -9.11
CA GLU A 142 -7.14 -16.01 -9.73
C GLU A 142 -7.93 -17.14 -9.08
N HIS A 143 -8.58 -16.87 -7.96
CA HIS A 143 -9.39 -17.81 -7.20
C HIS A 143 -10.88 -17.48 -7.20
N ASP A 144 -11.34 -16.60 -8.09
CA ASP A 144 -12.71 -16.06 -8.11
C ASP A 144 -13.14 -15.50 -6.74
N MET A 145 -12.23 -14.76 -6.12
CA MET A 145 -12.45 -14.14 -4.80
C MET A 145 -12.29 -12.63 -4.86
N ILE A 146 -13.00 -11.94 -3.98
CA ILE A 146 -12.76 -10.52 -3.70
C ILE A 146 -11.55 -10.44 -2.77
N GLY A 147 -10.52 -9.67 -3.17
CA GLY A 147 -9.36 -9.40 -2.32
C GLY A 147 -9.38 -8.01 -1.73
N ILE A 148 -8.97 -7.87 -0.48
CA ILE A 148 -8.81 -6.58 0.21
C ILE A 148 -7.40 -6.51 0.80
N CYS A 149 -6.78 -5.33 0.72
CA CYS A 149 -5.53 -5.03 1.39
C CYS A 149 -5.57 -3.63 2.00
N MET A 150 -5.11 -3.52 3.24
CA MET A 150 -4.97 -2.25 3.96
C MET A 150 -3.61 -2.20 4.65
N THR A 151 -3.07 -0.99 4.85
CA THR A 151 -1.86 -0.82 5.65
C THR A 151 -1.93 0.43 6.51
N SER A 152 -1.67 0.26 7.82
CA SER A 152 -1.40 1.33 8.78
C SER A 152 0.06 1.76 8.62
N CYS A 153 0.29 3.02 8.29
CA CYS A 153 1.61 3.60 7.99
C CYS A 153 2.09 4.51 9.14
N PRO A 154 3.39 4.80 9.21
CA PRO A 154 3.91 5.83 10.11
C PRO A 154 3.23 7.20 9.93
N PRO A 155 3.13 8.02 10.98
CA PRO A 155 2.37 9.26 10.94
C PRO A 155 2.98 10.29 10.00
N GLN A 156 2.17 10.79 9.07
CA GLN A 156 2.49 11.83 8.08
C GLN A 156 1.28 12.72 7.78
N VAL A 157 0.09 12.33 8.23
CA VAL A 157 -1.20 12.95 7.90
C VAL A 157 -1.80 13.56 9.15
N LEU A 158 -2.31 14.78 9.03
CA LEU A 158 -3.02 15.46 10.10
C LEU A 158 -4.41 14.84 10.33
N PRO A 159 -4.86 14.72 11.58
CA PRO A 159 -6.28 14.62 11.87
C PRO A 159 -7.01 15.89 11.40
N THR A 160 -8.29 15.78 11.07
CA THR A 160 -9.12 16.99 10.81
C THR A 160 -9.03 17.94 12.01
N PHE A 161 -8.68 19.20 11.76
CA PHE A 161 -8.40 20.26 12.76
C PHE A 161 -7.15 20.03 13.64
N GLY A 162 -6.36 19.00 13.36
CA GLY A 162 -5.10 18.77 14.08
C GLY A 162 -3.93 19.51 13.43
N ALA A 163 -2.91 19.82 14.23
CA ALA A 163 -1.64 20.41 13.78
C ALA A 163 -0.46 19.43 13.90
N GLU A 164 -0.70 18.25 14.45
CA GLU A 164 0.33 17.22 14.63
C GLU A 164 -0.02 15.96 13.84
N PRO A 165 0.88 15.42 12.99
CA PRO A 165 0.65 14.18 12.28
C PRO A 165 0.41 13.02 13.26
N ARG A 166 -0.73 12.36 13.13
CA ARG A 166 -1.12 11.20 13.95
C ARG A 166 -1.53 9.99 13.13
N LEU A 167 -1.73 10.18 11.82
CA LEU A 167 -2.21 9.18 10.89
C LEU A 167 -1.17 8.94 9.81
N GLY A 168 -1.14 7.73 9.26
CA GLY A 168 -0.42 7.42 8.03
C GLY A 168 -1.23 7.81 6.79
N THR A 169 -0.66 7.55 5.61
CA THR A 169 -1.38 7.62 4.33
C THR A 169 -2.42 6.51 4.19
N ASN A 170 -2.29 5.48 4.99
CA ASN A 170 -3.25 4.41 5.30
C ASN A 170 -4.10 3.97 4.10
N PRO A 171 -3.49 3.39 3.04
CA PRO A 171 -4.22 3.00 1.84
C PRO A 171 -5.17 1.84 2.08
N ILE A 172 -6.22 1.83 1.25
CA ILE A 172 -7.22 0.76 1.12
C ILE A 172 -7.20 0.30 -0.31
N ALA A 173 -7.09 -0.99 -0.55
CA ALA A 173 -7.24 -1.59 -1.87
C ALA A 173 -8.28 -2.71 -1.84
N ILE A 174 -9.06 -2.79 -2.93
CA ILE A 174 -9.99 -3.89 -3.20
C ILE A 174 -9.84 -4.31 -4.66
N ALA A 175 -9.89 -5.60 -4.91
CA ALA A 175 -9.91 -6.18 -6.23
C ALA A 175 -11.07 -7.17 -6.34
N VAL A 176 -11.87 -7.06 -7.42
CA VAL A 176 -13.07 -7.87 -7.65
C VAL A 176 -13.00 -8.44 -9.07
N PRO A 177 -13.17 -9.77 -9.26
CA PRO A 177 -13.13 -10.36 -10.58
C PRO A 177 -14.36 -9.97 -11.42
N ALA A 178 -14.17 -9.79 -12.71
CA ALA A 178 -15.19 -9.63 -13.74
C ALA A 178 -15.09 -10.77 -14.74
N LYS A 179 -16.02 -10.88 -15.71
CA LYS A 179 -16.05 -12.00 -16.67
C LYS A 179 -15.25 -11.66 -17.93
N ASP A 180 -15.74 -10.76 -18.74
CA ASP A 180 -15.18 -10.38 -20.05
C ASP A 180 -14.47 -9.02 -19.97
N GLN A 181 -14.79 -8.19 -18.98
CA GLN A 181 -14.15 -6.92 -18.70
C GLN A 181 -12.93 -7.10 -17.77
N PRO A 182 -12.00 -6.13 -17.73
CA PRO A 182 -10.95 -6.12 -16.73
C PRO A 182 -11.53 -6.14 -15.32
N PRO A 183 -10.87 -6.77 -14.33
CA PRO A 183 -11.33 -6.78 -12.96
C PRO A 183 -11.43 -5.35 -12.41
N PHE A 184 -12.40 -5.10 -11.54
CA PHE A 184 -12.43 -3.87 -10.76
C PHE A 184 -11.27 -3.87 -9.78
N VAL A 185 -10.39 -2.86 -9.87
CA VAL A 185 -9.26 -2.67 -8.95
C VAL A 185 -9.26 -1.24 -8.47
N PHE A 186 -9.52 -1.04 -7.19
CA PHE A 186 -9.50 0.25 -6.54
C PHE A 186 -8.39 0.27 -5.49
N ASP A 187 -7.52 1.29 -5.52
CA ASP A 187 -6.40 1.48 -4.59
C ASP A 187 -6.24 2.97 -4.31
N VAL A 188 -6.47 3.36 -3.08
CA VAL A 188 -6.50 4.77 -2.70
C VAL A 188 -5.88 4.99 -1.33
N ALA A 189 -5.06 6.03 -1.19
CA ALA A 189 -4.66 6.55 0.11
C ALA A 189 -5.85 7.22 0.80
N THR A 190 -5.90 7.19 2.13
CA THR A 190 -6.86 7.97 2.94
C THR A 190 -6.39 9.41 3.21
N SER A 191 -5.19 9.75 2.73
CA SER A 191 -4.70 11.13 2.58
C SER A 191 -5.07 11.70 1.22
N SER A 192 -5.04 13.03 1.08
CA SER A 192 -5.29 13.69 -0.21
C SER A 192 -4.29 13.25 -1.28
N VAL A 193 -3.08 12.87 -0.89
CA VAL A 193 -2.01 12.45 -1.80
C VAL A 193 -1.01 11.52 -1.11
N ALA A 194 -0.34 10.66 -1.87
CA ALA A 194 0.84 9.92 -1.41
C ALA A 194 2.07 10.85 -1.39
N VAL A 195 2.87 10.83 -0.31
CA VAL A 195 4.06 11.68 -0.15
C VAL A 195 5.04 11.58 -1.33
N ASN A 196 5.14 10.41 -1.95
CA ASN A 196 6.03 10.20 -3.09
C ASN A 196 5.62 10.98 -4.34
N LYS A 197 4.33 11.35 -4.51
CA LYS A 197 3.91 12.27 -5.58
C LYS A 197 4.48 13.68 -5.36
N ILE A 198 4.53 14.14 -4.12
CA ILE A 198 5.18 15.42 -3.78
C ILE A 198 6.69 15.35 -4.07
N ARG A 199 7.33 14.22 -3.76
CA ARG A 199 8.76 14.00 -4.08
C ARG A 199 9.01 13.98 -5.59
N ILE A 200 8.10 13.41 -6.38
CA ILE A 200 8.18 13.46 -7.86
C ILE A 200 8.08 14.92 -8.33
N ALA A 201 7.06 15.66 -7.85
CA ALA A 201 6.90 17.07 -8.19
C ALA A 201 8.15 17.91 -7.85
N ALA A 202 8.71 17.71 -6.66
CA ALA A 202 9.94 18.42 -6.24
C ALA A 202 11.13 18.11 -7.14
N ARG A 203 11.30 16.84 -7.58
CA ARG A 203 12.38 16.47 -8.53
C ARG A 203 12.22 17.11 -9.92
N LEU A 204 10.97 17.29 -10.34
CA LEU A 204 10.63 17.87 -11.64
C LEU A 204 10.53 19.41 -11.60
N GLY A 205 10.60 20.03 -10.42
CA GLY A 205 10.32 21.46 -10.26
C GLY A 205 8.87 21.82 -10.61
N ALA A 206 7.93 20.86 -10.49
CA ALA A 206 6.54 21.03 -10.87
C ALA A 206 5.71 21.55 -9.69
N GLU A 207 4.74 22.40 -9.99
CA GLU A 207 3.73 22.83 -9.03
C GLU A 207 2.79 21.69 -8.66
N ILE A 208 2.31 21.71 -7.43
CA ILE A 208 1.31 20.76 -6.92
C ILE A 208 -0.01 21.49 -6.66
N PRO A 209 -1.15 20.80 -6.78
CA PRO A 209 -2.46 21.38 -6.45
C PRO A 209 -2.56 21.75 -4.98
N GLY A 210 -3.42 22.73 -4.67
CA GLY A 210 -3.83 23.00 -3.30
C GLY A 210 -4.60 21.83 -2.68
N GLY A 211 -4.67 21.80 -1.35
CA GLY A 211 -5.39 20.77 -0.60
C GLY A 211 -4.63 19.45 -0.39
N TRP A 212 -3.35 19.39 -0.74
CA TRP A 212 -2.51 18.21 -0.49
C TRP A 212 -1.76 18.29 0.83
N MET A 213 -1.37 19.50 1.23
CA MET A 213 -0.47 19.73 2.35
C MET A 213 -0.98 20.81 3.29
N ALA A 214 -0.42 20.82 4.48
CA ALA A 214 -0.51 21.89 5.46
C ALA A 214 0.89 22.35 5.86
N THR A 215 0.96 23.57 6.36
CA THR A 215 2.13 24.14 7.04
C THR A 215 2.41 23.44 8.37
N GLU A 216 3.54 23.74 9.01
CA GLU A 216 3.92 23.14 10.31
C GLU A 216 2.92 23.41 11.45
N ASP A 217 2.15 24.49 11.37
CA ASP A 217 1.10 24.82 12.34
C ASP A 217 -0.27 24.18 12.03
N GLY A 218 -0.34 23.38 10.97
CA GLY A 218 -1.55 22.66 10.55
C GLY A 218 -2.49 23.47 9.65
N THR A 219 -2.09 24.67 9.20
CA THR A 219 -2.90 25.47 8.27
C THR A 219 -2.88 24.83 6.86
N PRO A 220 -4.04 24.47 6.27
CA PRO A 220 -4.10 23.90 4.94
C PRO A 220 -3.56 24.85 3.86
N ILE A 221 -2.73 24.33 2.95
CA ILE A 221 -2.24 25.04 1.77
C ILE A 221 -3.22 24.76 0.63
N MET A 222 -4.11 25.71 0.34
CA MET A 222 -5.20 25.54 -0.63
C MET A 222 -4.87 26.10 -2.01
N GLU A 223 -3.79 26.84 -2.16
CA GLU A 223 -3.30 27.36 -3.45
C GLU A 223 -2.30 26.41 -4.08
N ALA A 224 -2.30 26.35 -5.42
CA ALA A 224 -1.29 25.61 -6.16
C ALA A 224 0.08 26.29 -6.05
N GLY A 225 1.17 25.53 -6.01
CA GLY A 225 2.50 26.04 -5.91
C GLY A 225 3.55 24.95 -5.74
N LEU A 226 4.82 25.36 -5.58
CA LEU A 226 5.90 24.42 -5.29
C LEU A 226 5.76 23.85 -3.86
N ALA A 227 6.16 22.59 -3.70
CA ALA A 227 6.16 21.97 -2.39
C ALA A 227 7.12 22.72 -1.43
N PRO A 228 6.66 23.15 -0.24
CA PRO A 228 7.56 23.71 0.76
C PRO A 228 8.53 22.65 1.28
N GLU A 229 9.65 23.08 1.85
CA GLU A 229 10.65 22.18 2.44
C GLU A 229 10.09 21.32 3.57
N LYS A 230 9.22 21.95 4.39
CA LYS A 230 8.53 21.27 5.49
C LYS A 230 7.03 21.35 5.28
N PHE A 231 6.39 20.22 5.40
CA PHE A 231 4.94 20.09 5.26
C PHE A 231 4.43 18.85 5.98
N THR A 232 3.13 18.82 6.21
CA THR A 232 2.36 17.65 6.61
C THR A 232 1.30 17.36 5.53
N LEU A 233 0.84 16.11 5.45
CA LEU A 233 -0.23 15.75 4.51
C LEU A 233 -1.60 16.04 5.11
N LEU A 234 -2.55 16.39 4.25
CA LEU A 234 -3.96 16.50 4.60
C LEU A 234 -4.69 15.16 4.37
N PRO A 235 -5.73 14.83 5.16
CA PRO A 235 -6.59 13.71 4.88
C PRO A 235 -7.36 13.90 3.56
N LEU A 236 -7.85 12.82 2.96
CA LEU A 236 -8.74 12.89 1.81
C LEU A 236 -9.91 13.83 2.10
N GLY A 237 -10.15 14.77 1.18
CA GLY A 237 -11.08 15.87 1.37
C GLY A 237 -10.43 17.16 1.87
N ALA A 238 -9.11 17.17 2.14
CA ALA A 238 -8.27 18.31 2.48
C ALA A 238 -8.72 19.09 3.73
N ASP A 239 -9.72 19.94 3.61
CA ASP A 239 -10.30 20.76 4.67
C ASP A 239 -11.70 20.28 5.09
N ARG A 240 -12.35 21.01 5.98
CA ARG A 240 -13.69 20.68 6.46
C ARG A 240 -14.73 20.74 5.35
N GLU A 241 -14.67 21.77 4.53
CA GLU A 241 -15.61 22.02 3.43
C GLU A 241 -15.51 20.93 2.38
N GLY A 242 -14.29 20.46 2.07
CA GLY A 242 -14.02 19.32 1.20
C GLY A 242 -14.33 17.95 1.81
N GLY A 243 -14.60 17.91 3.12
CA GLY A 243 -14.97 16.67 3.82
C GLY A 243 -13.80 15.87 4.39
N SER A 244 -12.73 16.51 4.85
CA SER A 244 -11.53 15.88 5.44
C SER A 244 -11.85 14.88 6.56
N HIS A 245 -12.97 15.07 7.29
CA HIS A 245 -13.43 14.11 8.30
C HIS A 245 -13.71 12.71 7.74
N LYS A 246 -14.03 12.60 6.43
CA LYS A 246 -14.21 11.29 5.75
C LYS A 246 -12.87 10.57 5.60
N GLY A 247 -11.86 11.28 5.06
CA GLY A 247 -10.50 10.73 4.96
C GLY A 247 -9.91 10.40 6.32
N TYR A 248 -10.11 11.27 7.32
CA TYR A 248 -9.74 11.02 8.71
C TYR A 248 -10.40 9.74 9.26
N GLY A 249 -11.71 9.60 9.08
CA GLY A 249 -12.45 8.41 9.53
C GLY A 249 -11.97 7.13 8.86
N PHE A 250 -11.75 7.14 7.53
CA PHE A 250 -11.17 6.00 6.81
C PHE A 250 -9.76 5.66 7.32
N SER A 251 -8.92 6.67 7.55
CA SER A 251 -7.58 6.45 8.10
C SER A 251 -7.61 5.80 9.48
N CYS A 252 -8.49 6.25 10.37
CA CYS A 252 -8.70 5.62 11.67
C CYS A 252 -9.17 4.17 11.55
N MET A 253 -10.09 3.87 10.61
CA MET A 253 -10.54 2.51 10.35
C MET A 253 -9.36 1.61 9.93
N VAL A 254 -8.49 2.10 9.06
CA VAL A 254 -7.28 1.35 8.66
C VAL A 254 -6.33 1.14 9.84
N ASP A 255 -6.09 2.17 10.67
CA ASP A 255 -5.26 2.02 11.86
C ASP A 255 -5.82 1.00 12.85
N ILE A 256 -7.15 0.89 12.96
CA ILE A 256 -7.80 -0.14 13.80
C ILE A 256 -7.57 -1.54 13.19
N LEU A 257 -7.90 -1.74 11.91
CA LEU A 257 -7.91 -3.08 11.29
C LEU A 257 -6.51 -3.57 10.94
N ALA A 258 -5.63 -2.70 10.46
CA ALA A 258 -4.29 -3.06 10.02
C ALA A 258 -3.19 -2.71 11.04
N GLY A 259 -3.48 -1.88 12.04
CA GLY A 259 -2.55 -1.50 13.10
C GLY A 259 -2.88 -2.14 14.44
N VAL A 260 -3.91 -1.66 15.12
CA VAL A 260 -4.27 -2.08 16.50
C VAL A 260 -4.60 -3.56 16.56
N LEU A 261 -5.38 -4.07 15.61
CA LEU A 261 -5.83 -5.47 15.56
C LEU A 261 -4.67 -6.47 15.39
N THR A 262 -3.51 -6.04 14.90
CA THR A 262 -2.30 -6.88 14.83
C THR A 262 -1.72 -7.22 16.20
N GLY A 263 -2.05 -6.45 17.24
CA GLY A 263 -1.42 -6.52 18.57
C GLY A 263 -0.07 -5.81 18.67
N PHE A 264 0.48 -5.29 17.55
CA PHE A 264 1.75 -4.55 17.51
C PHE A 264 1.57 -3.02 17.57
N GLY A 265 0.31 -2.56 17.48
CA GLY A 265 -0.03 -1.15 17.48
C GLY A 265 -0.01 -0.54 16.08
N TYR A 266 -0.48 0.70 15.97
CA TYR A 266 -0.49 1.47 14.73
C TYR A 266 0.77 2.36 14.61
N GLY A 267 0.97 3.00 13.45
CA GLY A 267 2.21 3.68 13.10
C GLY A 267 2.65 4.81 14.04
N ALA A 268 1.72 5.46 14.74
CA ALA A 268 2.03 6.56 15.65
C ALA A 268 2.36 6.14 17.10
N VAL A 269 2.40 4.84 17.43
CA VAL A 269 2.78 4.39 18.78
C VAL A 269 4.26 4.63 19.02
N PRO A 270 4.65 5.45 20.01
CA PRO A 270 6.05 5.79 20.26
C PRO A 270 6.92 4.55 20.54
N GLY A 271 8.12 4.54 19.99
CA GLY A 271 9.09 3.45 20.16
C GLY A 271 8.76 2.15 19.42
N ARG A 272 7.69 2.15 18.62
CA ARG A 272 7.29 1.01 17.80
C ARG A 272 7.16 1.46 16.34
N PRO A 273 8.27 1.70 15.61
CA PRO A 273 8.20 2.00 14.19
C PRO A 273 7.58 0.80 13.50
N ASN A 274 6.36 0.95 13.03
CA ASN A 274 5.56 -0.16 12.57
C ASN A 274 4.76 0.21 11.33
N PHE A 275 4.83 -0.69 10.33
CA PHE A 275 3.75 -0.86 9.39
C PHE A 275 2.96 -2.08 9.87
N GLY A 276 1.65 -1.92 9.95
CA GLY A 276 0.75 -3.04 10.14
C GLY A 276 -0.05 -3.25 8.87
N HIS A 277 -0.31 -4.49 8.48
CA HIS A 277 -1.10 -4.78 7.30
C HIS A 277 -2.30 -5.67 7.64
N MET A 278 -3.32 -5.58 6.82
CA MET A 278 -4.45 -6.49 6.81
C MET A 278 -4.72 -6.90 5.38
N VAL A 279 -4.85 -8.21 5.14
CA VAL A 279 -5.35 -8.77 3.90
C VAL A 279 -6.57 -9.64 4.18
N ALA A 280 -7.53 -9.64 3.25
CA ALA A 280 -8.70 -10.50 3.35
C ALA A 280 -9.08 -11.02 1.96
N ALA A 281 -9.61 -12.24 1.93
CA ALA A 281 -10.20 -12.86 0.75
C ALA A 281 -11.63 -13.30 1.07
N TYR A 282 -12.56 -13.02 0.17
CA TYR A 282 -13.94 -13.46 0.26
C TYR A 282 -14.25 -14.36 -0.93
N SER A 283 -14.64 -15.61 -0.67
CA SER A 283 -15.12 -16.52 -1.71
C SER A 283 -16.50 -16.05 -2.17
N ILE A 284 -16.62 -15.70 -3.45
CA ILE A 284 -17.90 -15.30 -4.04
C ILE A 284 -18.92 -16.43 -3.91
N GLU A 285 -18.47 -17.67 -4.15
CA GLU A 285 -19.31 -18.87 -4.07
C GLU A 285 -19.98 -19.06 -2.67
N ALA A 286 -19.37 -18.53 -1.62
CA ALA A 286 -19.95 -18.58 -0.29
C ALA A 286 -21.16 -17.63 -0.10
N PHE A 287 -21.40 -16.72 -1.04
CA PHE A 287 -22.47 -15.73 -0.98
C PHE A 287 -23.46 -15.84 -2.14
N THR A 288 -22.94 -16.10 -3.35
CA THR A 288 -23.73 -16.18 -4.59
C THR A 288 -22.99 -16.99 -5.64
N ASP A 289 -23.67 -17.33 -6.75
CA ASP A 289 -23.05 -18.00 -7.89
C ASP A 289 -21.99 -17.13 -8.57
N VAL A 290 -20.81 -17.69 -8.83
CA VAL A 290 -19.65 -16.96 -9.34
C VAL A 290 -19.90 -16.38 -10.73
N GLU A 291 -20.43 -17.15 -11.66
CA GLU A 291 -20.63 -16.71 -13.05
C GLU A 291 -21.64 -15.57 -13.18
N PRO A 292 -22.85 -15.63 -12.59
CA PRO A 292 -23.75 -14.47 -12.54
C PRO A 292 -23.14 -13.24 -11.91
N PHE A 293 -22.41 -13.39 -10.80
CA PHE A 293 -21.72 -12.28 -10.16
C PHE A 293 -20.72 -11.61 -11.11
N LYS A 294 -19.88 -12.37 -11.82
CA LYS A 294 -18.89 -11.82 -12.75
C LYS A 294 -19.54 -11.14 -13.97
N VAL A 295 -20.71 -11.62 -14.42
CA VAL A 295 -21.50 -10.95 -15.47
C VAL A 295 -22.03 -9.59 -14.98
N GLU A 296 -22.57 -9.51 -13.78
CA GLU A 296 -23.03 -8.25 -13.19
C GLU A 296 -21.88 -7.25 -12.97
N MET A 297 -20.65 -7.74 -12.73
CA MET A 297 -19.46 -6.88 -12.64
C MET A 297 -19.02 -6.29 -13.98
N ASP A 298 -19.45 -6.87 -15.11
CA ASP A 298 -19.15 -6.35 -16.45
C ASP A 298 -20.08 -5.20 -16.86
N GLU A 299 -21.26 -5.03 -16.20
CA GLU A 299 -22.26 -3.98 -16.48
C GLU A 299 -21.87 -2.61 -15.82
#